data_a24dd0db20c0f3c798a35bafdd0cb209
#
_entry.id   a24dd0db20c0f3c798a35bafdd0cb209
#
_cell.length_a   1.000
_cell.length_b   1.000
_cell.length_c   1.000
_cell.angle_alpha   90.00
_cell.angle_beta   90.00
_cell.angle_gamma   90.00
#
_symmetry.space_group_name_H-M   'P 1'
#
loop_
_entity.id
_entity.type
_entity.pdbx_description
1 polymer ?
#
loop_
_entity_poly.entity_id
_entity_poly.type
_entity_poly.pdbx_seq_one_letter_code
_entity_poly.pdbx_strand_id
1 'polypeptide(L)'
;MEQVIKMDEELSRKIKFLESIPAISTVTATIVIAETAGFSLFTNAKQLTSFCGYDIVLKESGTYKGQSRMSKKGNKHIRAALYMPALTAVRVNPTLKPFYNRLKPKKAKPMITVVAVQRKLLCLMYSLWKNECNYDAEFEQKKVARVKALVTQDRVKNEFETS
;
A
#
# COMPACT_ATOMS: atom_id res chain seq x y z
N MET A 1 25.50 3.27 -4.53
CA MET A 1 24.09 3.34 -4.92
C MET A 1 23.64 4.77 -5.20
N GLU A 2 23.85 5.72 -4.29
CA GLU A 2 23.48 7.15 -4.50
C GLU A 2 24.16 7.82 -5.69
N GLN A 3 25.41 7.46 -6.00
CA GLN A 3 26.13 8.02 -7.15
C GLN A 3 25.55 7.57 -8.50
N VAL A 4 25.06 6.35 -8.59
CA VAL A 4 24.41 5.83 -9.82
C VAL A 4 23.07 6.52 -10.06
N ILE A 5 22.32 6.82 -9.00
CA ILE A 5 21.05 7.53 -9.07
C ILE A 5 21.23 8.96 -9.58
N LYS A 6 22.30 9.63 -9.16
CA LYS A 6 22.63 11.00 -9.63
C LYS A 6 23.00 11.07 -11.12
N MET A 7 23.44 9.96 -11.71
CA MET A 7 23.79 9.90 -13.13
C MET A 7 22.58 9.76 -14.06
N ASP A 8 21.43 9.38 -13.53
CA ASP A 8 20.16 9.29 -14.27
C ASP A 8 19.16 10.29 -13.71
N GLU A 9 19.05 11.45 -14.37
CA GLU A 9 18.16 12.55 -13.94
C GLU A 9 16.68 12.16 -13.93
N GLU A 10 16.24 11.31 -14.88
CA GLU A 10 14.84 10.84 -14.91
C GLU A 10 14.55 9.93 -13.74
N LEU A 11 15.43 8.99 -13.46
CA LEU A 11 15.29 8.09 -12.31
C LEU A 11 15.31 8.87 -10.99
N SER A 12 16.23 9.83 -10.88
CA SER A 12 16.34 10.71 -9.71
C SER A 12 15.07 11.52 -9.48
N ARG A 13 14.47 12.07 -10.55
CA ARG A 13 13.19 12.78 -10.50
C ARG A 13 12.06 11.86 -10.02
N LYS A 14 11.96 10.65 -10.56
CA LYS A 14 10.93 9.67 -10.19
C LYS A 14 11.07 9.18 -8.75
N ILE A 15 12.30 9.04 -8.25
CA ILE A 15 12.56 8.71 -6.84
C ILE A 15 12.02 9.80 -5.90
N LYS A 16 12.15 11.08 -6.26
CA LYS A 16 11.61 12.18 -5.47
C LYS A 16 10.09 12.10 -5.28
N PHE A 17 9.34 11.59 -6.27
CA PHE A 17 7.91 11.34 -6.08
C PHE A 17 7.65 10.32 -4.97
N LEU A 18 8.47 9.29 -4.86
CA LEU A 18 8.33 8.29 -3.79
C LEU A 18 8.75 8.83 -2.43
N GLU A 19 9.80 9.65 -2.39
CA GLU A 19 10.29 10.32 -1.16
C GLU A 19 9.30 11.35 -0.62
N SER A 20 8.42 11.88 -1.46
CA SER A 20 7.35 12.77 -1.02
C SER A 20 6.35 12.08 -0.08
N ILE A 21 6.30 10.74 -0.07
CA ILE A 21 5.47 9.97 0.87
C ILE A 21 6.10 10.03 2.26
N PRO A 22 5.41 10.58 3.29
CA PRO A 22 5.92 10.58 4.66
C PRO A 22 6.28 9.16 5.13
N ALA A 23 7.51 8.97 5.58
CA ALA A 23 8.15 7.73 6.02
C ALA A 23 8.89 6.92 4.93
N ILE A 24 8.87 7.32 3.68
CA ILE A 24 9.69 6.68 2.64
C ILE A 24 11.01 7.45 2.50
N SER A 25 12.13 6.74 2.60
CA SER A 25 13.48 7.25 2.36
C SER A 25 13.97 6.85 0.97
N THR A 26 15.02 7.53 0.47
CA THR A 26 15.74 7.17 -0.76
C THR A 26 16.09 5.68 -0.80
N VAL A 27 16.63 5.15 0.29
CA VAL A 27 17.01 3.72 0.38
C VAL A 27 15.83 2.81 0.15
N THR A 28 14.69 3.08 0.82
CA THR A 28 13.47 2.27 0.65
C THR A 28 12.95 2.37 -0.79
N ALA A 29 12.89 3.58 -1.35
CA ALA A 29 12.47 3.81 -2.72
C ALA A 29 13.35 3.04 -3.71
N THR A 30 14.67 3.14 -3.57
CA THR A 30 15.65 2.47 -4.43
C THR A 30 15.52 0.95 -4.38
N ILE A 31 15.37 0.35 -3.18
CA ILE A 31 15.17 -1.09 -3.04
C ILE A 31 13.90 -1.53 -3.79
N VAL A 32 12.79 -0.83 -3.57
CA VAL A 32 11.51 -1.18 -4.23
C VAL A 32 11.62 -1.04 -5.75
N ILE A 33 12.26 0.02 -6.25
CA ILE A 33 12.46 0.25 -7.68
C ILE A 33 13.35 -0.84 -8.28
N ALA A 34 14.47 -1.18 -7.64
CA ALA A 34 15.39 -2.21 -8.10
C ALA A 34 14.72 -3.59 -8.17
N GLU A 35 13.98 -3.96 -7.14
CA GLU A 35 13.30 -5.26 -7.04
C GLU A 35 12.07 -5.39 -7.97
N THR A 36 11.54 -4.27 -8.46
CA THR A 36 10.39 -4.23 -9.36
C THR A 36 10.74 -3.82 -10.79
N ALA A 37 12.03 -3.64 -11.10
CA ALA A 37 12.49 -3.06 -12.36
C ALA A 37 11.74 -1.76 -12.74
N GLY A 38 11.64 -0.82 -11.80
CA GLY A 38 10.90 0.42 -12.01
C GLY A 38 9.39 0.22 -12.20
N PHE A 39 8.82 -0.79 -11.57
CA PHE A 39 7.41 -1.21 -11.73
C PHE A 39 7.01 -1.59 -13.15
N SER A 40 7.96 -1.80 -14.07
CA SER A 40 7.69 -2.13 -15.47
C SER A 40 7.00 -3.48 -15.66
N LEU A 41 7.23 -4.42 -14.73
CA LEU A 41 6.69 -5.77 -14.75
C LEU A 41 5.20 -5.85 -14.39
N PHE A 42 4.59 -4.72 -13.96
CA PHE A 42 3.23 -4.72 -13.40
C PHE A 42 2.32 -3.75 -14.15
N THR A 43 1.16 -4.25 -14.56
CA THR A 43 0.10 -3.43 -15.18
C THR A 43 -0.84 -2.83 -14.14
N ASN A 44 -0.90 -3.43 -12.95
CA ASN A 44 -1.78 -2.96 -11.87
C ASN A 44 -1.20 -3.28 -10.48
N ALA A 45 -1.69 -2.55 -9.47
CA ALA A 45 -1.26 -2.70 -8.09
C ALA A 45 -1.54 -4.10 -7.48
N LYS A 46 -2.54 -4.84 -8.02
CA LYS A 46 -2.86 -6.19 -7.54
C LYS A 46 -1.75 -7.18 -7.90
N GLN A 47 -1.23 -7.12 -9.13
CA GLN A 47 -0.09 -7.94 -9.54
C GLN A 47 1.14 -7.66 -8.68
N LEU A 48 1.43 -6.37 -8.41
CA LEU A 48 2.54 -5.97 -7.55
C LEU A 48 2.39 -6.50 -6.12
N THR A 49 1.19 -6.39 -5.52
CA THR A 49 0.96 -6.91 -4.16
C THR A 49 1.04 -8.42 -4.09
N SER A 50 0.62 -9.13 -5.14
CA SER A 50 0.76 -10.58 -5.28
C SER A 50 2.24 -10.98 -5.39
N PHE A 51 3.00 -10.29 -6.26
CA PHE A 51 4.45 -10.47 -6.39
C PHE A 51 5.19 -10.31 -5.06
N CYS A 52 4.76 -9.36 -4.22
CA CYS A 52 5.32 -9.17 -2.89
C CYS A 52 4.78 -10.16 -1.85
N GLY A 53 3.84 -11.03 -2.19
CA GLY A 53 3.27 -12.02 -1.29
C GLY A 53 2.38 -11.43 -0.19
N TYR A 54 1.74 -10.29 -0.46
CA TYR A 54 0.75 -9.67 0.45
C TYR A 54 -0.67 -10.25 0.27
N ASP A 55 -0.84 -11.23 -0.59
CA ASP A 55 -2.14 -11.88 -0.78
C ASP A 55 -2.53 -12.70 0.45
N ILE A 56 -3.83 -12.74 0.69
CA ILE A 56 -4.41 -13.52 1.79
C ILE A 56 -4.72 -14.92 1.25
N VAL A 57 -4.14 -15.93 1.89
CA VAL A 57 -4.52 -17.32 1.68
C VAL A 57 -5.62 -17.67 2.67
N LEU A 58 -6.80 -17.96 2.15
CA LEU A 58 -7.92 -18.48 2.92
C LEU A 58 -7.69 -19.99 3.11
N LYS A 59 -7.73 -20.47 4.35
CA LYS A 59 -7.78 -21.89 4.68
C LYS A 59 -9.22 -22.26 4.98
N GLU A 60 -10.01 -22.45 3.93
CA GLU A 60 -11.38 -22.90 4.03
C GLU A 60 -11.48 -24.26 3.34
N SER A 61 -12.03 -25.24 4.02
CA SER A 61 -12.31 -26.58 3.48
C SER A 61 -13.65 -27.06 4.06
N GLY A 62 -14.68 -27.06 3.27
CA GLY A 62 -16.03 -27.43 3.70
C GLY A 62 -16.52 -26.57 4.86
N THR A 63 -16.82 -27.18 5.99
CA THR A 63 -17.28 -26.50 7.22
C THR A 63 -16.15 -25.88 8.04
N TYR A 64 -14.87 -26.17 7.73
CA TYR A 64 -13.73 -25.68 8.47
C TYR A 64 -13.30 -24.28 7.98
N LYS A 65 -13.48 -23.27 8.84
CA LYS A 65 -12.97 -21.90 8.62
C LYS A 65 -11.68 -21.68 9.42
N GLY A 66 -10.54 -21.93 8.77
CA GLY A 66 -9.25 -21.68 9.37
C GLY A 66 -8.84 -20.19 9.35
N GLN A 67 -7.81 -19.85 10.13
CA GLN A 67 -7.28 -18.48 10.12
C GLN A 67 -6.63 -18.14 8.77
N SER A 68 -7.10 -17.05 8.17
CA SER A 68 -6.48 -16.47 6.97
C SER A 68 -5.06 -16.02 7.27
N ARG A 69 -4.13 -16.34 6.38
CA ARG A 69 -2.71 -15.96 6.50
C ARG A 69 -2.25 -15.22 5.24
N MET A 70 -1.27 -14.33 5.43
CA MET A 70 -0.54 -13.76 4.29
C MET A 70 0.22 -14.88 3.59
N SER A 71 0.21 -14.88 2.26
CA SER A 71 0.87 -15.90 1.42
C SER A 71 2.36 -16.03 1.75
N LYS A 72 3.06 -14.91 1.97
CA LYS A 72 4.52 -14.83 2.09
C LYS A 72 5.30 -15.44 0.92
N LYS A 73 4.62 -16.03 -0.06
CA LYS A 73 5.20 -16.51 -1.31
C LYS A 73 5.41 -15.30 -2.21
N GLY A 74 6.62 -14.76 -2.24
CA GLY A 74 6.93 -13.59 -3.04
C GLY A 74 8.16 -12.85 -2.53
N ASN A 75 8.43 -11.67 -3.08
CA ASN A 75 9.63 -10.92 -2.83
C ASN A 75 9.78 -10.50 -1.36
N LYS A 76 10.74 -11.13 -0.68
CA LYS A 76 11.01 -10.89 0.74
C LYS A 76 11.73 -9.55 0.99
N HIS A 77 12.51 -9.07 0.00
CA HIS A 77 13.31 -7.86 0.13
C HIS A 77 12.42 -6.63 0.20
N ILE A 78 11.40 -6.55 -0.67
CA ILE A 78 10.40 -5.47 -0.61
C ILE A 78 9.66 -5.48 0.72
N ARG A 79 9.24 -6.66 1.22
CA ARG A 79 8.55 -6.74 2.53
C ARG A 79 9.43 -6.28 3.68
N ALA A 80 10.72 -6.64 3.66
CA ALA A 80 11.69 -6.20 4.67
C ALA A 80 11.94 -4.69 4.58
N ALA A 81 12.14 -4.15 3.37
CA ALA A 81 12.36 -2.73 3.14
C ALA A 81 11.17 -1.86 3.58
N LEU A 82 9.94 -2.35 3.43
CA LEU A 82 8.73 -1.61 3.80
C LEU A 82 8.34 -1.75 5.28
N TYR A 83 9.01 -2.60 6.06
CA TYR A 83 8.62 -2.84 7.44
C TYR A 83 8.81 -1.61 8.34
N MET A 84 10.00 -1.04 8.38
CA MET A 84 10.29 0.16 9.17
C MET A 84 9.52 1.40 8.67
N PRO A 85 9.47 1.67 7.35
CA PRO A 85 8.62 2.72 6.81
C PRO A 85 7.14 2.59 7.22
N ALA A 86 6.58 1.38 7.24
CA ALA A 86 5.20 1.19 7.68
C ALA A 86 4.99 1.55 9.16
N LEU A 87 5.93 1.19 10.04
CA LEU A 87 5.88 1.58 11.45
C LEU A 87 5.99 3.10 11.66
N THR A 88 6.83 3.75 10.86
CA THR A 88 6.97 5.21 10.88
C THR A 88 5.72 5.89 10.31
N ALA A 89 5.19 5.40 9.18
CA ALA A 89 4.00 5.94 8.53
C ALA A 89 2.76 5.92 9.43
N VAL A 90 2.62 4.91 10.29
CA VAL A 90 1.54 4.86 11.30
C VAL A 90 1.57 6.05 12.24
N ARG A 91 2.74 6.64 12.49
CA ARG A 91 2.93 7.78 13.39
C ARG A 91 2.77 9.11 12.67
N VAL A 92 3.38 9.25 11.50
CA VAL A 92 3.57 10.55 10.84
C VAL A 92 2.69 10.76 9.60
N ASN A 93 2.24 9.69 8.92
CA ASN A 93 1.49 9.84 7.68
C ASN A 93 0.00 10.13 7.97
N PRO A 94 -0.54 11.29 7.50
CA PRO A 94 -1.90 11.71 7.83
C PRO A 94 -2.99 10.80 7.26
N THR A 95 -2.70 10.06 6.19
CA THR A 95 -3.65 9.12 5.57
C THR A 95 -3.56 7.71 6.16
N LEU A 96 -2.34 7.25 6.47
CA LEU A 96 -2.11 5.89 6.94
C LEU A 96 -2.34 5.72 8.44
N LYS A 97 -2.14 6.76 9.25
CA LYS A 97 -2.45 6.76 10.68
C LYS A 97 -3.94 6.47 10.96
N PRO A 98 -4.92 7.16 10.36
CA PRO A 98 -6.33 6.82 10.54
C PRO A 98 -6.69 5.42 10.02
N PHE A 99 -6.08 5.00 8.90
CA PHE A 99 -6.26 3.65 8.36
C PHE A 99 -5.80 2.57 9.35
N TYR A 100 -4.62 2.73 9.93
CA TYR A 100 -4.10 1.83 10.97
C TYR A 100 -5.00 1.79 12.20
N ASN A 101 -5.39 2.96 12.74
CA ASN A 101 -6.22 3.06 13.93
C ASN A 101 -7.58 2.39 13.75
N ARG A 102 -8.17 2.50 12.56
CA ARG A 102 -9.44 1.83 12.20
C ARG A 102 -9.31 0.31 12.15
N LEU A 103 -8.16 -0.21 11.72
CA LEU A 103 -7.94 -1.66 11.57
C LEU A 103 -7.48 -2.33 12.86
N LYS A 104 -6.72 -1.63 13.70
CA LYS A 104 -6.11 -2.17 14.93
C LYS A 104 -7.09 -2.91 15.83
N PRO A 105 -8.27 -2.37 16.19
CA PRO A 105 -9.22 -3.05 17.07
C PRO A 105 -9.88 -4.28 16.41
N LYS A 106 -9.87 -4.35 15.07
CA LYS A 106 -10.52 -5.43 14.30
C LYS A 106 -9.59 -6.64 14.05
N LYS A 107 -8.33 -6.55 14.44
CA LYS A 107 -7.32 -7.58 14.15
C LYS A 107 -6.73 -8.15 15.43
N ALA A 108 -6.68 -9.47 15.51
CA ALA A 108 -6.18 -10.18 16.68
C ALA A 108 -4.70 -9.91 16.98
N LYS A 109 -3.89 -9.54 15.97
CA LYS A 109 -2.46 -9.27 16.12
C LYS A 109 -2.08 -7.94 15.49
N PRO A 110 -1.35 -7.05 16.19
CA PRO A 110 -0.91 -5.75 15.66
C PRO A 110 -0.12 -5.87 14.35
N MET A 111 0.68 -6.92 14.19
CA MET A 111 1.47 -7.19 13.00
C MET A 111 0.61 -7.29 11.72
N ILE A 112 -0.61 -7.84 11.81
CA ILE A 112 -1.53 -7.93 10.65
C ILE A 112 -1.89 -6.54 10.16
N THR A 113 -2.06 -5.59 11.07
CA THR A 113 -2.38 -4.20 10.73
C THR A 113 -1.17 -3.50 10.11
N VAL A 114 0.05 -3.75 10.60
CA VAL A 114 1.28 -3.22 10.00
C VAL A 114 1.46 -3.75 8.57
N VAL A 115 1.22 -5.02 8.32
CA VAL A 115 1.26 -5.62 6.97
C VAL A 115 0.24 -4.96 6.03
N ALA A 116 -0.95 -4.64 6.51
CA ALA A 116 -1.94 -3.91 5.71
C ALA A 116 -1.44 -2.49 5.36
N VAL A 117 -0.71 -1.83 6.27
CA VAL A 117 -0.06 -0.53 5.99
C VAL A 117 1.07 -0.69 4.96
N GLN A 118 1.93 -1.72 5.08
CA GLN A 118 2.97 -2.02 4.07
C GLN A 118 2.37 -2.17 2.67
N ARG A 119 1.29 -2.97 2.56
CA ARG A 119 0.59 -3.16 1.30
C ARG A 119 0.05 -1.83 0.74
N LYS A 120 -0.54 -0.99 1.60
CA LYS A 120 -1.06 0.31 1.17
C LYS A 120 0.04 1.27 0.77
N LEU A 121 1.18 1.29 1.49
CA LEU A 121 2.38 2.05 1.10
C LEU A 121 2.88 1.63 -0.28
N LEU A 122 3.00 0.33 -0.53
CA LEU A 122 3.45 -0.19 -1.83
C LEU A 122 2.52 0.23 -2.97
N CYS A 123 1.19 0.15 -2.76
CA CYS A 123 0.22 0.61 -3.75
C CYS A 123 0.31 2.13 -4.00
N LEU A 124 0.59 2.90 -2.96
CA LEU A 124 0.78 4.34 -3.06
C LEU A 124 2.04 4.67 -3.85
N MET A 125 3.18 4.03 -3.55
CA MET A 125 4.41 4.16 -4.32
C MET A 125 4.19 3.85 -5.81
N TYR A 126 3.51 2.74 -6.11
CA TYR A 126 3.15 2.38 -7.48
C TYR A 126 2.31 3.46 -8.18
N SER A 127 1.32 4.01 -7.49
CA SER A 127 0.44 5.04 -8.04
C SER A 127 1.21 6.33 -8.34
N LEU A 128 2.06 6.80 -7.43
CA LEU A 128 2.84 8.03 -7.64
C LEU A 128 3.88 7.85 -8.76
N TRP A 129 4.50 6.69 -8.84
CA TRP A 129 5.45 6.36 -9.91
C TRP A 129 4.79 6.36 -11.28
N LYS A 130 3.61 5.74 -11.42
CA LYS A 130 2.88 5.66 -12.70
C LYS A 130 2.28 7.00 -13.13
N ASN A 131 1.85 7.81 -12.17
CA ASN A 131 1.23 9.12 -12.45
C ASN A 131 2.25 10.28 -12.44
N GLU A 132 3.51 10.02 -12.12
CA GLU A 132 4.60 11.00 -12.03
C GLU A 132 4.23 12.24 -11.20
N CYS A 133 3.62 12.01 -10.05
CA CYS A 133 3.15 13.08 -9.16
C CYS A 133 3.64 12.89 -7.72
N ASN A 134 3.73 14.01 -7.00
CA ASN A 134 4.05 14.02 -5.59
C ASN A 134 2.87 13.52 -4.73
N TYR A 135 3.18 13.06 -3.52
CA TYR A 135 2.18 12.70 -2.53
C TYR A 135 1.40 13.94 -2.09
N ASP A 136 0.07 13.83 -2.20
CA ASP A 136 -0.87 14.82 -1.69
C ASP A 136 -1.80 14.15 -0.66
N ALA A 137 -1.64 14.56 0.59
CA ALA A 137 -2.46 14.04 1.69
C ALA A 137 -3.94 14.44 1.57
N GLU A 138 -4.23 15.63 1.04
CA GLU A 138 -5.61 16.08 0.84
C GLU A 138 -6.32 15.32 -0.27
N PHE A 139 -5.62 15.06 -1.36
CA PHE A 139 -6.16 14.27 -2.46
C PHE A 139 -6.57 12.86 -1.99
N GLU A 140 -5.72 12.19 -1.22
CA GLU A 140 -6.02 10.87 -0.66
C GLU A 140 -7.20 10.94 0.32
N GLN A 141 -7.31 11.96 1.13
CA GLN A 141 -8.45 12.17 2.04
C GLN A 141 -9.75 12.40 1.27
N LYS A 142 -9.72 13.28 0.26
CA LYS A 142 -10.86 13.56 -0.63
C LYS A 142 -11.30 12.30 -1.38
N LYS A 143 -10.36 11.48 -1.87
CA LYS A 143 -10.63 10.20 -2.51
C LYS A 143 -11.34 9.22 -1.57
N VAL A 144 -10.86 9.09 -0.35
CA VAL A 144 -11.49 8.24 0.67
C VAL A 144 -12.90 8.74 1.04
N ALA A 145 -13.08 10.06 1.18
CA ALA A 145 -14.38 10.67 1.45
C ALA A 145 -15.37 10.42 0.30
N ARG A 146 -14.93 10.56 -0.95
CA ARG A 146 -15.74 10.31 -2.15
C ARG A 146 -16.21 8.87 -2.25
N VAL A 147 -15.32 7.91 -2.01
CA VAL A 147 -15.67 6.48 -2.00
C VAL A 147 -16.66 6.16 -0.89
N LYS A 148 -16.51 6.75 0.30
CA LYS A 148 -17.47 6.57 1.39
C LYS A 148 -18.86 7.12 1.02
N ALA A 149 -18.92 8.29 0.41
CA ALA A 149 -20.19 8.91 -0.01
C ALA A 149 -20.94 8.05 -1.04
N LEU A 150 -20.21 7.51 -2.04
CA LEU A 150 -20.78 6.60 -3.04
C LEU A 150 -21.35 5.32 -2.40
N VAL A 151 -20.61 4.67 -1.51
CA VAL A 151 -21.07 3.46 -0.81
C VAL A 151 -22.30 3.74 0.06
N THR A 152 -22.40 4.93 0.65
CA THR A 152 -23.58 5.31 1.43
C THR A 152 -24.80 5.53 0.55
N GLN A 153 -24.62 6.16 -0.62
CA GLN A 153 -25.71 6.36 -1.59
C GLN A 153 -26.25 5.04 -2.15
N ASP A 154 -25.36 4.09 -2.45
CA ASP A 154 -25.77 2.77 -2.95
C ASP A 154 -26.56 1.98 -1.88
N ARG A 155 -26.20 2.11 -0.60
CA ARG A 155 -26.96 1.48 0.50
C ARG A 155 -28.35 2.08 0.63
N VAL A 156 -28.48 3.39 0.59
CA VAL A 156 -29.76 4.08 0.67
C VAL A 156 -30.66 3.71 -0.51
N LYS A 157 -30.10 3.64 -1.74
CA LYS A 157 -30.88 3.19 -2.91
C LYS A 157 -31.41 1.77 -2.75
N ASN A 158 -30.58 0.82 -2.30
CA ASN A 158 -30.99 -0.56 -2.12
C ASN A 158 -32.06 -0.73 -1.02
N GLU A 159 -32.08 0.13 0.00
CA GLU A 159 -33.10 0.12 1.04
C GLU A 159 -34.47 0.64 0.53
N PHE A 160 -34.47 1.56 -0.44
CA PHE A 160 -35.69 2.07 -1.08
C PHE A 160 -36.29 1.13 -2.15
N GLU A 161 -35.44 0.29 -2.80
CA GLU A 161 -35.91 -0.68 -3.81
C GLU A 161 -36.44 -1.98 -3.19
N THR A 162 -36.24 -2.21 -1.89
CA THR A 162 -36.71 -3.40 -1.15
C THR A 162 -37.92 -3.12 -0.26
N SER A 163 -38.49 -1.93 -0.28
CA SER A 163 -39.74 -1.53 0.42
C SER A 163 -40.90 -1.33 -0.54
#